data_03ea9eaf62f316bc661b8856a35f7abb
#
_entry.id   03ea9eaf62f316bc661b8856a35f7abb
#
_cell.length_a   1.000
_cell.length_b   1.000
_cell.length_c   1.000
_cell.angle_alpha   90.00
_cell.angle_beta   90.00
_cell.angle_gamma   90.00
#
_symmetry.space_group_name_H-M   'P 1'
#
loop_
_entity.id
_entity.type
_entity.pdbx_description
1 polymer ?
#
loop_
_entity_poly.entity_id
_entity_poly.type
_entity_poly.pdbx_seq_one_letter_code
_entity_poly.pdbx_strand_id
1 'polypeptide(L)'
;MSVDNRRSTRKAVTGDPAPREIRRRPKNRRAQIAATSAAAFGSLGYHGVSMEDIATALGISSAALYRHYPSKYALFQEELLRVGSAMTEAVRLPADLADAPPRARLEHVLEALISTTIENRPTVTLVRWEGRYLAPDDLALLNGQQMTVLRALGTQVAALRPELAETDVRVLCVAILSAVTSIADHHAALPVKTIQRLLTSAATAIAAVELPPAVAAELPAPVEIPDSFKHELLLRKAVELFHARGYPNVSVEEIATAAGLSAASAVYRFYRGKSDLLAAAFRRAADRVSGAVGPAVAASTDSADALETLIRQYVAGSFAERALTFVYYTEFQHVPAEERTVLRNIQRLSVEEWARLVRDVRPELSSAETRFLVHAAFAQVVDLGRAFDTDPAGSPERVCLLMRAILFGS
;
A
#
# COMPACT_ATOMS: atom_id res chain seq x y z
N MET A 1 -37.38 -48.09 -70.62
CA MET A 1 -37.12 -49.43 -70.11
C MET A 1 -36.45 -49.31 -68.78
N SER A 2 -37.17 -49.85 -67.84
CA SER A 2 -36.85 -50.29 -66.48
C SER A 2 -36.18 -49.34 -65.50
N VAL A 3 -37.01 -48.86 -64.67
CA VAL A 3 -36.82 -48.16 -63.38
C VAL A 3 -36.35 -49.20 -62.35
N ASP A 4 -35.34 -48.93 -61.54
CA ASP A 4 -35.13 -49.64 -60.29
C ASP A 4 -35.04 -48.64 -59.13
N ASN A 5 -36.00 -48.81 -58.22
CA ASN A 5 -36.33 -47.95 -57.11
C ASN A 5 -35.77 -48.59 -55.83
N ARG A 6 -34.64 -48.10 -55.26
CA ARG A 6 -34.15 -48.54 -53.97
C ARG A 6 -34.37 -47.46 -52.90
N ARG A 7 -35.39 -47.66 -52.11
CA ARG A 7 -35.64 -46.99 -50.82
C ARG A 7 -34.49 -47.28 -49.86
N SER A 8 -33.76 -46.24 -49.47
CA SER A 8 -32.81 -46.32 -48.35
C SER A 8 -33.53 -45.84 -47.06
N THR A 9 -33.71 -46.77 -46.14
CA THR A 9 -34.24 -46.53 -44.79
C THR A 9 -33.20 -45.81 -43.95
N ARG A 10 -33.47 -44.54 -43.59
CA ARG A 10 -32.70 -43.80 -42.58
C ARG A 10 -33.00 -44.37 -41.19
N LYS A 11 -32.03 -45.03 -40.60
CA LYS A 11 -32.00 -45.38 -39.19
C LYS A 11 -31.76 -44.09 -38.36
N ALA A 12 -32.71 -43.69 -37.53
CA ALA A 12 -32.53 -42.65 -36.53
C ALA A 12 -31.60 -43.13 -35.44
N VAL A 13 -30.43 -42.48 -35.30
CA VAL A 13 -29.53 -42.68 -34.17
C VAL A 13 -30.02 -41.73 -33.06
N THR A 14 -30.73 -42.30 -32.09
CA THR A 14 -31.01 -41.63 -30.80
C THR A 14 -29.68 -41.62 -29.99
N GLY A 15 -28.95 -40.52 -30.10
CA GLY A 15 -27.84 -40.24 -29.20
C GLY A 15 -28.35 -39.81 -27.82
N ASP A 16 -28.07 -40.65 -26.84
CA ASP A 16 -28.27 -40.30 -25.43
C ASP A 16 -27.51 -39.01 -25.08
N PRO A 17 -28.10 -38.03 -24.39
CA PRO A 17 -27.34 -36.84 -23.99
C PRO A 17 -26.28 -37.20 -22.97
N ALA A 18 -25.02 -36.86 -23.29
CA ALA A 18 -23.87 -37.06 -22.40
C ALA A 18 -24.18 -36.59 -20.97
N PRO A 19 -23.74 -37.30 -19.94
CA PRO A 19 -24.00 -36.94 -18.56
C PRO A 19 -23.44 -35.53 -18.29
N ARG A 20 -24.28 -34.59 -17.86
CA ARG A 20 -23.84 -33.31 -17.32
C ARG A 20 -22.88 -33.58 -16.16
N GLU A 21 -21.61 -33.27 -16.32
CA GLU A 21 -20.63 -33.26 -15.23
C GLU A 21 -21.22 -32.41 -14.09
N ILE A 22 -21.63 -33.08 -13.03
CA ILE A 22 -22.01 -32.45 -11.77
C ILE A 22 -20.71 -31.89 -11.20
N ARG A 23 -20.41 -30.61 -11.49
CA ARG A 23 -19.31 -29.88 -10.84
C ARG A 23 -19.49 -30.03 -9.33
N ARG A 24 -18.66 -30.88 -8.73
CA ARG A 24 -18.61 -31.08 -7.27
C ARG A 24 -18.51 -29.70 -6.63
N ARG A 25 -19.43 -29.37 -5.74
CA ARG A 25 -19.39 -28.16 -4.90
C ARG A 25 -18.02 -28.13 -4.20
N PRO A 26 -17.17 -27.12 -4.42
CA PRO A 26 -15.88 -27.05 -3.74
C PRO A 26 -16.12 -26.96 -2.24
N LYS A 27 -15.44 -27.78 -1.46
CA LYS A 27 -15.55 -27.85 0.01
C LYS A 27 -15.22 -26.52 0.73
N ASN A 28 -14.71 -25.52 0.00
CA ASN A 28 -14.26 -24.24 0.56
C ASN A 28 -14.72 -23.02 -0.27
N ARG A 29 -16.02 -22.96 -0.61
CA ARG A 29 -16.57 -21.87 -1.43
C ARG A 29 -16.38 -20.49 -0.78
N ARG A 30 -16.54 -20.37 0.55
CA ARG A 30 -16.39 -19.11 1.27
C ARG A 30 -14.97 -18.56 1.15
N ALA A 31 -13.95 -19.41 1.30
CA ALA A 31 -12.55 -19.01 1.11
C ALA A 31 -12.24 -18.61 -0.35
N GLN A 32 -12.84 -19.29 -1.34
CA GLN A 32 -12.69 -18.86 -2.74
C GLN A 32 -13.31 -17.49 -2.98
N ILE A 33 -14.50 -17.23 -2.42
CA ILE A 33 -15.14 -15.92 -2.50
C ILE A 33 -14.24 -14.86 -1.86
N ALA A 34 -13.75 -15.09 -0.65
CA ALA A 34 -12.87 -14.19 0.07
C ALA A 34 -11.59 -13.86 -0.74
N ALA A 35 -10.90 -14.88 -1.24
CA ALA A 35 -9.68 -14.70 -2.02
C ALA A 35 -9.91 -13.94 -3.34
N THR A 36 -10.99 -14.25 -4.06
CA THR A 36 -11.34 -13.55 -5.31
C THR A 36 -11.74 -12.10 -5.04
N SER A 37 -12.51 -11.87 -3.97
CA SER A 37 -12.91 -10.51 -3.57
C SER A 37 -11.70 -9.68 -3.14
N ALA A 38 -10.80 -10.25 -2.34
CA ALA A 38 -9.56 -9.61 -1.91
C ALA A 38 -8.69 -9.20 -3.11
N ALA A 39 -8.53 -10.10 -4.09
CA ALA A 39 -7.80 -9.79 -5.31
C ALA A 39 -8.45 -8.69 -6.14
N ALA A 40 -9.79 -8.72 -6.29
CA ALA A 40 -10.54 -7.69 -7.00
C ALA A 40 -10.44 -6.32 -6.30
N PHE A 41 -10.70 -6.27 -4.99
CA PHE A 41 -10.57 -5.05 -4.20
C PHE A 41 -9.13 -4.50 -4.20
N GLY A 42 -8.12 -5.38 -4.05
CA GLY A 42 -6.71 -4.98 -4.05
C GLY A 42 -6.24 -4.39 -5.38
N SER A 43 -6.88 -4.77 -6.51
CA SER A 43 -6.52 -4.26 -7.84
C SER A 43 -7.29 -3.02 -8.27
N LEU A 44 -8.57 -2.88 -7.86
CA LEU A 44 -9.49 -1.85 -8.34
C LEU A 44 -10.02 -0.94 -7.22
N GLY A 45 -9.62 -1.18 -5.96
CA GLY A 45 -10.16 -0.51 -4.78
C GLY A 45 -11.57 -0.98 -4.41
N TYR A 46 -12.00 -0.68 -3.18
CA TYR A 46 -13.34 -1.04 -2.71
C TYR A 46 -14.46 -0.48 -3.61
N HIS A 47 -14.35 0.78 -4.02
CA HIS A 47 -15.37 1.44 -4.82
C HIS A 47 -15.39 0.98 -6.28
N GLY A 48 -14.25 0.53 -6.81
CA GLY A 48 -14.11 0.09 -8.21
C GLY A 48 -14.62 -1.32 -8.51
N VAL A 49 -15.12 -2.05 -7.51
CA VAL A 49 -15.59 -3.44 -7.65
C VAL A 49 -17.07 -3.54 -7.28
N SER A 50 -17.84 -4.28 -8.07
CA SER A 50 -19.24 -4.64 -7.78
C SER A 50 -19.38 -6.11 -7.35
N MET A 51 -20.53 -6.47 -6.76
CA MET A 51 -20.86 -7.88 -6.47
C MET A 51 -20.96 -8.72 -7.76
N GLU A 52 -21.34 -8.09 -8.86
CA GLU A 52 -21.43 -8.75 -10.17
C GLU A 52 -20.06 -9.09 -10.75
N ASP A 53 -19.08 -8.18 -10.60
CA ASP A 53 -17.68 -8.42 -11.01
C ASP A 53 -17.09 -9.61 -10.25
N ILE A 54 -17.32 -9.67 -8.93
CA ILE A 54 -16.87 -10.77 -8.07
C ILE A 54 -17.56 -12.08 -8.48
N ALA A 55 -18.88 -12.07 -8.71
CA ALA A 55 -19.62 -13.24 -9.13
C ALA A 55 -19.14 -13.77 -10.49
N THR A 56 -18.89 -12.86 -11.44
CA THR A 56 -18.36 -13.15 -12.77
C THR A 56 -16.96 -13.80 -12.67
N ALA A 57 -16.06 -13.22 -11.87
CA ALA A 57 -14.73 -13.76 -11.65
C ALA A 57 -14.76 -15.16 -11.00
N LEU A 58 -15.78 -15.45 -10.19
CA LEU A 58 -16.00 -16.76 -9.57
C LEU A 58 -16.72 -17.77 -10.47
N GLY A 59 -17.25 -17.33 -11.63
CA GLY A 59 -18.08 -18.16 -12.51
C GLY A 59 -19.39 -18.60 -11.86
N ILE A 60 -20.03 -17.73 -11.05
CA ILE A 60 -21.33 -17.96 -10.39
C ILE A 60 -22.28 -16.81 -10.67
N SER A 61 -23.58 -17.02 -10.40
CA SER A 61 -24.55 -15.92 -10.47
C SER A 61 -24.43 -14.99 -9.26
N SER A 62 -24.77 -13.70 -9.43
CA SER A 62 -24.85 -12.73 -8.34
C SER A 62 -25.78 -13.21 -7.22
N ALA A 63 -26.91 -13.85 -7.55
CA ALA A 63 -27.82 -14.45 -6.57
C ALA A 63 -27.16 -15.57 -5.75
N ALA A 64 -26.23 -16.32 -6.34
CA ALA A 64 -25.45 -17.32 -5.60
C ALA A 64 -24.45 -16.67 -4.63
N LEU A 65 -23.84 -15.56 -5.02
CA LEU A 65 -22.92 -14.79 -4.17
C LEU A 65 -23.69 -14.15 -2.99
N TYR A 66 -24.85 -13.54 -3.24
CA TYR A 66 -25.68 -12.95 -2.19
C TYR A 66 -26.18 -13.93 -1.14
N ARG A 67 -26.24 -15.25 -1.44
CA ARG A 67 -26.51 -16.29 -0.43
C ARG A 67 -25.38 -16.50 0.57
N HIS A 68 -24.15 -16.13 0.21
CA HIS A 68 -22.99 -16.22 1.09
C HIS A 68 -22.72 -14.91 1.82
N TYR A 69 -22.94 -13.78 1.13
CA TYR A 69 -22.65 -12.44 1.66
C TYR A 69 -23.78 -11.48 1.30
N PRO A 70 -24.41 -10.82 2.27
CA PRO A 70 -25.58 -9.96 2.02
C PRO A 70 -25.25 -8.67 1.25
N SER A 71 -23.95 -8.28 1.25
CA SER A 71 -23.50 -7.05 0.58
C SER A 71 -22.01 -7.10 0.25
N LYS A 72 -21.58 -6.19 -0.62
CA LYS A 72 -20.17 -5.91 -0.89
C LYS A 72 -19.42 -5.50 0.39
N TYR A 73 -20.09 -4.70 1.23
CA TYR A 73 -19.54 -4.26 2.49
C TYR A 73 -19.24 -5.43 3.44
N ALA A 74 -20.15 -6.39 3.57
CA ALA A 74 -19.93 -7.56 4.42
C ALA A 74 -18.73 -8.41 3.97
N LEU A 75 -18.51 -8.52 2.66
CA LEU A 75 -17.30 -9.16 2.10
C LEU A 75 -16.03 -8.40 2.46
N PHE A 76 -16.06 -7.10 2.28
CA PHE A 76 -14.93 -6.21 2.53
C PHE A 76 -14.56 -6.20 4.02
N GLN A 77 -15.53 -5.97 4.89
CA GLN A 77 -15.38 -5.96 6.33
C GLN A 77 -14.80 -7.29 6.87
N GLU A 78 -15.43 -8.42 6.50
CA GLU A 78 -14.98 -9.74 6.97
C GLU A 78 -13.53 -10.00 6.58
N GLU A 79 -13.13 -9.64 5.36
CA GLU A 79 -11.79 -9.91 4.87
C GLU A 79 -10.74 -9.04 5.56
N LEU A 80 -11.01 -7.75 5.80
CA LEU A 80 -10.10 -6.87 6.52
C LEU A 80 -9.91 -7.34 7.98
N LEU A 81 -11.00 -7.64 8.68
CA LEU A 81 -10.95 -8.11 10.07
C LEU A 81 -10.30 -9.50 10.20
N ARG A 82 -10.49 -10.37 9.19
CA ARG A 82 -9.83 -11.67 9.12
C ARG A 82 -8.31 -11.52 9.05
N VAL A 83 -7.81 -10.63 8.21
CA VAL A 83 -6.36 -10.38 8.10
C VAL A 83 -5.83 -9.69 9.34
N GLY A 84 -6.58 -8.73 9.91
CA GLY A 84 -6.24 -8.15 11.22
C GLY A 84 -6.09 -9.21 12.32
N SER A 85 -7.00 -10.20 12.36
CA SER A 85 -6.91 -11.34 13.29
C SER A 85 -5.71 -12.24 12.99
N ALA A 86 -5.41 -12.53 11.72
CA ALA A 86 -4.24 -13.32 11.32
C ALA A 86 -2.92 -12.65 11.75
N MET A 87 -2.81 -11.32 11.59
CA MET A 87 -1.67 -10.54 12.05
C MET A 87 -1.54 -10.55 13.58
N THR A 88 -2.67 -10.47 14.29
CA THR A 88 -2.70 -10.56 15.77
C THR A 88 -2.24 -11.94 16.24
N GLU A 89 -2.63 -13.00 15.57
CA GLU A 89 -2.17 -14.36 15.90
C GLU A 89 -0.69 -14.54 15.59
N ALA A 90 -0.20 -13.99 14.47
CA ALA A 90 1.20 -14.06 14.06
C ALA A 90 2.18 -13.48 15.09
N VAL A 91 1.77 -12.49 15.88
CA VAL A 91 2.63 -11.89 16.92
C VAL A 91 2.58 -12.61 18.26
N ARG A 92 1.77 -13.66 18.37
CA ARG A 92 1.68 -14.45 19.61
C ARG A 92 2.89 -15.36 19.73
N LEU A 93 3.66 -15.19 20.81
CA LEU A 93 4.79 -16.06 21.07
C LEU A 93 4.33 -17.44 21.54
N PRO A 94 4.86 -18.52 20.95
CA PRO A 94 4.69 -19.87 21.49
C PRO A 94 5.29 -20.01 22.90
N ALA A 95 4.75 -20.93 23.70
CA ALA A 95 5.17 -21.10 25.08
C ALA A 95 6.65 -21.50 25.25
N ASP A 96 7.20 -22.24 24.31
CA ASP A 96 8.61 -22.66 24.25
C ASP A 96 9.58 -21.50 23.93
N LEU A 97 9.08 -20.40 23.40
CA LEU A 97 9.89 -19.20 23.15
C LEU A 97 9.73 -18.14 24.24
N ALA A 98 8.92 -18.36 25.28
CA ALA A 98 8.69 -17.37 26.33
C ALA A 98 9.99 -16.94 27.04
N ASP A 99 10.89 -17.89 27.28
CA ASP A 99 12.18 -17.68 27.95
C ASP A 99 13.36 -17.55 26.97
N ALA A 100 13.10 -17.52 25.65
CA ALA A 100 14.13 -17.35 24.64
C ALA A 100 14.76 -15.93 24.72
N PRO A 101 16.01 -15.75 24.25
CA PRO A 101 16.63 -14.44 24.18
C PRO A 101 15.77 -13.44 23.39
N PRO A 102 15.76 -12.14 23.77
CA PRO A 102 14.91 -11.10 23.14
C PRO A 102 15.05 -11.06 21.62
N ARG A 103 16.27 -11.26 21.11
CA ARG A 103 16.54 -11.29 19.67
C ARG A 103 15.82 -12.45 18.98
N ALA A 104 15.86 -13.65 19.53
CA ALA A 104 15.19 -14.82 18.95
C ALA A 104 13.68 -14.66 18.95
N ARG A 105 13.11 -14.05 20.01
CA ARG A 105 11.67 -13.74 20.07
C ARG A 105 11.28 -12.71 19.01
N LEU A 106 12.07 -11.65 18.84
CA LEU A 106 11.83 -10.64 17.80
C LEU A 106 11.91 -11.26 16.40
N GLU A 107 12.93 -12.07 16.12
CA GLU A 107 13.09 -12.76 14.84
C GLU A 107 11.88 -13.67 14.54
N HIS A 108 11.40 -14.43 15.52
CA HIS A 108 10.18 -15.24 15.37
C HIS A 108 8.94 -14.41 15.00
N VAL A 109 8.71 -13.31 15.71
CA VAL A 109 7.58 -12.40 15.43
C VAL A 109 7.69 -11.80 14.04
N LEU A 110 8.89 -11.40 13.62
CA LEU A 110 9.15 -10.85 12.28
C LEU A 110 8.88 -11.89 11.18
N GLU A 111 9.39 -13.10 11.33
CA GLU A 111 9.16 -14.19 10.37
C GLU A 111 7.67 -14.51 10.21
N ALA A 112 6.94 -14.56 11.32
CA ALA A 112 5.51 -14.81 11.31
C ALA A 112 4.71 -13.67 10.65
N LEU A 113 5.04 -12.40 10.95
CA LEU A 113 4.43 -11.23 10.32
C LEU A 113 4.72 -11.17 8.82
N ILE A 114 5.96 -11.42 8.40
CA ILE A 114 6.37 -11.44 6.99
C ILE A 114 5.61 -12.53 6.25
N SER A 115 5.55 -13.75 6.80
CA SER A 115 4.83 -14.88 6.20
C SER A 115 3.34 -14.57 6.05
N THR A 116 2.71 -14.05 7.11
CA THR A 116 1.29 -13.66 7.10
C THR A 116 1.02 -12.56 6.08
N THR A 117 1.93 -11.59 5.93
CA THR A 117 1.82 -10.52 4.93
C THR A 117 1.91 -11.07 3.51
N ILE A 118 2.85 -11.98 3.24
CA ILE A 118 3.01 -12.62 1.92
C ILE A 118 1.75 -13.39 1.55
N GLU A 119 1.21 -14.18 2.47
CA GLU A 119 0.01 -15.01 2.26
C GLU A 119 -1.25 -14.18 2.02
N ASN A 120 -1.32 -13.00 2.62
CA ASN A 120 -2.51 -12.12 2.59
C ASN A 120 -2.26 -10.81 1.83
N ARG A 121 -1.29 -10.78 0.94
CA ARG A 121 -0.81 -9.58 0.23
C ARG A 121 -1.93 -8.67 -0.31
N PRO A 122 -2.95 -9.16 -1.07
CA PRO A 122 -4.01 -8.29 -1.58
C PRO A 122 -4.82 -7.61 -0.46
N THR A 123 -5.10 -8.34 0.62
CA THR A 123 -5.89 -7.80 1.74
C THR A 123 -5.06 -6.88 2.63
N VAL A 124 -3.75 -7.11 2.78
CA VAL A 124 -2.87 -6.18 3.51
C VAL A 124 -2.85 -4.82 2.82
N THR A 125 -2.85 -4.77 1.47
CA THR A 125 -3.03 -3.50 0.73
C THR A 125 -4.32 -2.80 1.13
N LEU A 126 -5.43 -3.53 1.23
CA LEU A 126 -6.73 -2.97 1.64
C LEU A 126 -6.71 -2.46 3.08
N VAL A 127 -6.14 -3.22 4.01
CA VAL A 127 -5.99 -2.82 5.41
C VAL A 127 -5.20 -1.51 5.52
N ARG A 128 -4.12 -1.37 4.74
CA ARG A 128 -3.28 -0.17 4.77
C ARG A 128 -3.98 1.07 4.22
N TRP A 129 -4.71 0.93 3.10
CA TRP A 129 -5.14 2.08 2.30
C TRP A 129 -6.65 2.29 2.25
N GLU A 130 -7.44 1.22 2.37
CA GLU A 130 -8.89 1.25 2.20
C GLU A 130 -9.66 1.09 3.52
N GLY A 131 -8.99 0.77 4.64
CA GLY A 131 -9.62 0.56 5.95
C GLY A 131 -10.52 1.72 6.39
N ARG A 132 -10.25 2.94 5.92
CA ARG A 132 -11.07 4.15 6.16
C ARG A 132 -12.51 4.05 5.65
N TYR A 133 -12.83 3.09 4.78
CA TYR A 133 -14.18 2.85 4.27
C TYR A 133 -14.99 1.88 5.15
N LEU A 134 -14.40 1.37 6.22
CA LEU A 134 -15.14 0.63 7.24
C LEU A 134 -16.07 1.56 8.03
N ALA A 135 -17.20 1.01 8.47
CA ALA A 135 -18.06 1.68 9.43
C ALA A 135 -17.30 1.92 10.74
N PRO A 136 -17.67 2.93 11.54
CA PRO A 136 -16.90 3.34 12.73
C PRO A 136 -16.57 2.20 13.69
N ASP A 137 -17.52 1.31 13.99
CA ASP A 137 -17.32 0.20 14.91
C ASP A 137 -16.35 -0.84 14.33
N ASP A 138 -16.45 -1.17 13.03
CA ASP A 138 -15.55 -2.10 12.36
C ASP A 138 -14.15 -1.53 12.21
N LEU A 139 -14.04 -0.23 11.97
CA LEU A 139 -12.76 0.49 11.94
C LEU A 139 -12.11 0.48 13.33
N ALA A 140 -12.89 0.66 14.41
CA ALA A 140 -12.38 0.58 15.76
C ALA A 140 -11.85 -0.83 16.09
N LEU A 141 -12.53 -1.88 15.62
CA LEU A 141 -12.06 -3.26 15.76
C LEU A 141 -10.73 -3.48 15.01
N LEU A 142 -10.65 -3.04 13.76
CA LEU A 142 -9.42 -3.16 12.96
C LEU A 142 -8.25 -2.39 13.60
N ASN A 143 -8.48 -1.17 14.06
CA ASN A 143 -7.49 -0.38 14.79
C ASN A 143 -7.05 -1.07 16.09
N GLY A 144 -7.98 -1.71 16.82
CA GLY A 144 -7.67 -2.50 18.01
C GLY A 144 -6.73 -3.69 17.70
N GLN A 145 -6.96 -4.38 16.57
CA GLN A 145 -6.08 -5.45 16.11
C GLN A 145 -4.68 -4.91 15.74
N GLN A 146 -4.61 -3.80 15.00
CA GLN A 146 -3.34 -3.16 14.66
C GLN A 146 -2.56 -2.71 15.90
N MET A 147 -3.24 -2.12 16.89
CA MET A 147 -2.60 -1.75 18.15
C MET A 147 -2.11 -2.97 18.94
N THR A 148 -2.78 -4.11 18.84
CA THR A 148 -2.31 -5.35 19.46
C THR A 148 -1.02 -5.84 18.82
N VAL A 149 -0.92 -5.80 17.48
CA VAL A 149 0.31 -6.11 16.75
C VAL A 149 1.45 -5.18 17.15
N LEU A 150 1.21 -3.87 17.17
CA LEU A 150 2.22 -2.88 17.56
C LEU A 150 2.70 -3.07 18.99
N ARG A 151 1.79 -3.36 19.97
CA ARG A 151 2.18 -3.62 21.36
C ARG A 151 3.02 -4.89 21.49
N ALA A 152 2.63 -5.97 20.82
CA ALA A 152 3.38 -7.22 20.85
C ALA A 152 4.79 -7.05 20.28
N LEU A 153 4.91 -6.36 19.14
CA LEU A 153 6.21 -6.00 18.57
C LEU A 153 7.01 -5.09 19.51
N GLY A 154 6.36 -4.09 20.12
CA GLY A 154 6.95 -3.17 21.09
C GLY A 154 7.52 -3.88 22.30
N THR A 155 6.85 -4.91 22.81
CA THR A 155 7.37 -5.75 23.91
C THR A 155 8.70 -6.41 23.53
N GLN A 156 8.85 -6.88 22.29
CA GLN A 156 10.11 -7.52 21.84
C GLN A 156 11.21 -6.49 21.60
N VAL A 157 10.88 -5.34 21.02
CA VAL A 157 11.85 -4.24 20.81
C VAL A 157 12.33 -3.67 22.15
N ALA A 158 11.43 -3.41 23.09
CA ALA A 158 11.78 -2.93 24.44
C ALA A 158 12.61 -3.95 25.24
N ALA A 159 12.34 -5.24 25.06
CA ALA A 159 13.17 -6.28 25.70
C ALA A 159 14.58 -6.37 25.08
N LEU A 160 14.73 -6.05 23.79
CA LEU A 160 16.01 -5.97 23.11
C LEU A 160 16.78 -4.67 23.44
N ARG A 161 16.06 -3.57 23.64
CA ARG A 161 16.55 -2.20 23.84
C ARG A 161 15.89 -1.56 25.08
N PRO A 162 16.20 -2.05 26.30
CA PRO A 162 15.53 -1.60 27.54
C PRO A 162 15.84 -0.14 27.93
N GLU A 163 16.82 0.47 27.30
CA GLU A 163 17.21 1.88 27.49
C GLU A 163 16.30 2.87 26.74
N LEU A 164 15.51 2.40 25.76
CA LEU A 164 14.69 3.28 24.91
C LEU A 164 13.44 3.79 25.65
N ALA A 165 13.08 5.02 25.39
CA ALA A 165 11.79 5.57 25.78
C ALA A 165 10.65 4.89 25.00
N GLU A 166 9.47 4.80 25.61
CA GLU A 166 8.28 4.17 24.98
C GLU A 166 7.93 4.79 23.62
N THR A 167 8.10 6.10 23.51
CA THR A 167 7.89 6.84 22.24
C THR A 167 8.85 6.36 21.14
N ASP A 168 10.11 6.12 21.47
CA ASP A 168 11.10 5.67 20.51
C ASP A 168 10.83 4.22 20.09
N VAL A 169 10.48 3.36 21.05
CA VAL A 169 10.02 1.99 20.77
C VAL A 169 8.83 2.02 19.79
N ARG A 170 7.86 2.92 20.00
CA ARG A 170 6.68 3.06 19.13
C ARG A 170 7.09 3.47 17.70
N VAL A 171 8.02 4.41 17.55
CA VAL A 171 8.53 4.85 16.24
C VAL A 171 9.21 3.69 15.52
N LEU A 172 10.11 2.96 16.19
CA LEU A 172 10.78 1.81 15.63
C LEU A 172 9.79 0.70 15.22
N CYS A 173 8.77 0.44 16.03
CA CYS A 173 7.76 -0.57 15.71
C CYS A 173 6.91 -0.19 14.49
N VAL A 174 6.52 1.08 14.36
CA VAL A 174 5.80 1.56 13.16
C VAL A 174 6.70 1.44 11.94
N ALA A 175 7.97 1.79 12.04
CA ALA A 175 8.94 1.67 10.96
C ALA A 175 9.15 0.21 10.52
N ILE A 176 9.31 -0.71 11.47
CA ILE A 176 9.44 -2.15 11.22
C ILE A 176 8.16 -2.70 10.56
N LEU A 177 6.99 -2.40 11.13
CA LEU A 177 5.73 -2.88 10.57
C LEU A 177 5.47 -2.34 9.17
N SER A 178 5.85 -1.08 8.91
CA SER A 178 5.77 -0.48 7.59
C SER A 178 6.66 -1.21 6.59
N ALA A 179 7.92 -1.50 6.94
CA ALA A 179 8.81 -2.27 6.08
C ALA A 179 8.25 -3.65 5.76
N VAL A 180 7.68 -4.36 6.73
CA VAL A 180 7.03 -5.67 6.54
C VAL A 180 5.81 -5.56 5.64
N THR A 181 4.90 -4.63 5.92
CA THR A 181 3.65 -4.51 5.17
C THR A 181 3.82 -3.88 3.78
N SER A 182 4.98 -3.26 3.49
CA SER A 182 5.33 -2.74 2.16
C SER A 182 5.31 -3.81 1.07
N ILE A 183 5.47 -5.09 1.43
CA ILE A 183 5.29 -6.25 0.53
C ILE A 183 4.00 -6.11 -0.29
N ALA A 184 2.97 -5.53 0.31
CA ALA A 184 1.66 -5.40 -0.31
C ALA A 184 1.55 -4.24 -1.32
N ASP A 185 2.48 -3.29 -1.31
CA ASP A 185 2.39 -2.06 -2.12
C ASP A 185 3.04 -2.18 -3.51
N HIS A 186 3.80 -3.25 -3.77
CA HIS A 186 4.54 -3.42 -5.03
C HIS A 186 4.53 -4.87 -5.51
N HIS A 187 4.89 -5.07 -6.79
CA HIS A 187 4.92 -6.40 -7.42
C HIS A 187 6.35 -6.92 -7.67
N ALA A 188 7.36 -6.39 -6.95
CA ALA A 188 8.71 -6.93 -7.04
C ALA A 188 8.70 -8.41 -6.62
N ALA A 189 9.03 -9.29 -7.58
CA ALA A 189 9.02 -10.73 -7.35
C ALA A 189 10.37 -11.17 -6.80
N LEU A 190 10.35 -11.72 -5.59
CA LEU A 190 11.48 -12.38 -4.96
C LEU A 190 11.04 -13.70 -4.35
N PRO A 191 11.93 -14.71 -4.24
CA PRO A 191 11.65 -15.91 -3.47
C PRO A 191 11.30 -15.57 -2.02
N VAL A 192 10.34 -16.30 -1.43
CA VAL A 192 9.87 -16.06 -0.04
C VAL A 192 11.02 -15.99 0.95
N LYS A 193 11.97 -16.92 0.89
CA LYS A 193 13.16 -16.94 1.77
C LYS A 193 14.03 -15.68 1.62
N THR A 194 14.11 -15.13 0.41
CA THR A 194 14.85 -13.89 0.15
C THR A 194 14.12 -12.70 0.78
N ILE A 195 12.79 -12.62 0.64
CA ILE A 195 11.97 -11.58 1.28
C ILE A 195 12.14 -11.65 2.81
N GLN A 196 12.01 -12.85 3.39
CA GLN A 196 12.20 -13.07 4.82
C GLN A 196 13.57 -12.55 5.28
N ARG A 197 14.66 -13.00 4.64
CA ARG A 197 16.01 -12.55 4.98
C ARG A 197 16.18 -11.04 4.89
N LEU A 198 15.73 -10.42 3.79
CA LEU A 198 15.87 -8.97 3.57
C LEU A 198 15.11 -8.16 4.61
N LEU A 199 13.86 -8.51 4.87
CA LEU A 199 13.02 -7.75 5.80
C LEU A 199 13.41 -8.00 7.26
N THR A 200 13.85 -9.21 7.62
CA THR A 200 14.40 -9.45 8.96
C THR A 200 15.69 -8.65 9.17
N SER A 201 16.57 -8.59 8.16
CA SER A 201 17.77 -7.74 8.22
C SER A 201 17.41 -6.25 8.34
N ALA A 202 16.49 -5.75 7.51
CA ALA A 202 16.03 -4.36 7.58
C ALA A 202 15.36 -4.03 8.93
N ALA A 203 14.50 -4.91 9.45
CA ALA A 203 13.87 -4.73 10.75
C ALA A 203 14.89 -4.73 11.90
N THR A 204 15.92 -5.56 11.83
CA THR A 204 17.02 -5.58 12.79
C THR A 204 17.84 -4.28 12.73
N ALA A 205 18.13 -3.78 11.53
CA ALA A 205 18.81 -2.50 11.35
C ALA A 205 17.96 -1.34 11.89
N ILE A 206 16.64 -1.32 11.61
CA ILE A 206 15.72 -0.33 12.18
C ILE A 206 15.72 -0.39 13.71
N ALA A 207 15.62 -1.59 14.31
CA ALA A 207 15.61 -1.75 15.77
C ALA A 207 16.91 -1.29 16.43
N ALA A 208 18.03 -1.26 15.70
CA ALA A 208 19.33 -0.80 16.17
C ALA A 208 19.54 0.72 16.04
N VAL A 209 18.63 1.43 15.34
CA VAL A 209 18.79 2.89 15.14
C VAL A 209 18.76 3.63 16.47
N GLU A 210 19.73 4.50 16.65
CA GLU A 210 19.72 5.50 17.74
C GLU A 210 19.02 6.75 17.23
N LEU A 211 17.82 6.98 17.77
CA LEU A 211 17.01 8.12 17.38
C LEU A 211 17.46 9.36 18.16
N PRO A 212 17.70 10.51 17.51
CA PRO A 212 17.97 11.76 18.21
C PRO A 212 16.75 12.18 19.04
N PRO A 213 16.92 13.05 20.03
CA PRO A 213 15.79 13.59 20.79
C PRO A 213 14.67 14.08 19.88
N ALA A 214 13.44 13.77 20.26
CA ALA A 214 12.25 14.25 19.53
C ALA A 214 12.16 15.79 19.71
N VAL A 215 12.59 16.52 18.70
CA VAL A 215 12.48 17.98 18.67
C VAL A 215 11.35 18.35 17.70
N ALA A 216 10.47 19.26 18.13
CA ALA A 216 9.46 19.81 17.22
C ALA A 216 10.20 20.47 16.05
N ALA A 217 10.14 19.81 14.88
CA ALA A 217 10.65 20.43 13.67
C ALA A 217 9.76 21.64 13.35
N GLU A 218 10.35 22.80 13.15
CA GLU A 218 9.64 23.88 12.47
C GLU A 218 9.37 23.39 11.03
N LEU A 219 8.19 22.79 10.85
CA LEU A 219 7.72 22.51 9.50
C LEU A 219 7.62 23.86 8.77
N PRO A 220 8.15 23.95 7.54
CA PRO A 220 7.99 25.19 6.79
C PRO A 220 6.51 25.55 6.76
N ALA A 221 6.21 26.79 7.13
CA ALA A 221 4.83 27.30 7.10
C ALA A 221 4.21 26.97 5.72
N PRO A 222 2.94 26.56 5.67
CA PRO A 222 2.28 26.32 4.40
C PRO A 222 2.46 27.55 3.50
N VAL A 223 3.04 27.33 2.32
CA VAL A 223 3.21 28.43 1.35
C VAL A 223 1.83 28.96 1.01
N GLU A 224 1.54 30.20 1.37
CA GLU A 224 0.28 30.86 0.99
C GLU A 224 0.28 31.07 -0.53
N ILE A 225 -0.72 30.46 -1.19
CA ILE A 225 -0.95 30.68 -2.61
C ILE A 225 -1.90 31.87 -2.76
N PRO A 226 -1.48 32.96 -3.39
CA PRO A 226 -2.35 34.10 -3.61
C PRO A 226 -3.59 33.71 -4.41
N ASP A 227 -4.73 34.33 -4.11
CA ASP A 227 -6.03 34.05 -4.75
C ASP A 227 -6.04 34.23 -6.27
N SER A 228 -5.10 34.97 -6.82
CA SER A 228 -4.91 35.14 -8.26
C SER A 228 -4.43 33.85 -8.96
N PHE A 229 -3.78 32.94 -8.24
CA PHE A 229 -3.25 31.70 -8.80
C PHE A 229 -4.27 30.55 -8.70
N LYS A 230 -5.43 30.72 -9.33
CA LYS A 230 -6.56 29.78 -9.25
C LYS A 230 -6.21 28.33 -9.64
N HIS A 231 -5.32 28.13 -10.61
CA HIS A 231 -4.83 26.82 -11.00
C HIS A 231 -4.15 26.08 -9.83
N GLU A 232 -3.25 26.76 -9.11
CA GLU A 232 -2.55 26.19 -7.96
C GLU A 232 -3.49 25.95 -6.78
N LEU A 233 -4.39 26.89 -6.51
CA LEU A 233 -5.41 26.75 -5.46
C LEU A 233 -6.33 25.55 -5.70
N LEU A 234 -6.79 25.35 -6.94
CA LEU A 234 -7.62 24.22 -7.30
C LEU A 234 -6.91 22.90 -7.03
N LEU A 235 -5.64 22.79 -7.44
CA LEU A 235 -4.85 21.58 -7.24
C LEU A 235 -4.66 21.27 -5.75
N ARG A 236 -4.26 22.28 -4.98
CA ARG A 236 -4.06 22.16 -3.53
C ARG A 236 -5.35 21.81 -2.81
N LYS A 237 -6.47 22.51 -3.10
CA LYS A 237 -7.75 22.26 -2.47
C LYS A 237 -8.34 20.89 -2.86
N ALA A 238 -8.12 20.43 -4.08
CA ALA A 238 -8.49 19.07 -4.48
C ALA A 238 -7.74 18.03 -3.66
N VAL A 239 -6.43 18.18 -3.49
CA VAL A 239 -5.61 17.24 -2.68
C VAL A 239 -6.04 17.26 -1.21
N GLU A 240 -6.27 18.43 -0.62
CA GLU A 240 -6.74 18.57 0.76
C GLU A 240 -8.10 17.86 0.96
N LEU A 241 -9.04 18.03 0.04
CA LEU A 241 -10.35 17.39 0.10
C LEU A 241 -10.27 15.87 -0.13
N PHE A 242 -9.46 15.42 -1.10
CA PHE A 242 -9.25 13.98 -1.33
C PHE A 242 -8.60 13.30 -0.14
N HIS A 243 -7.65 13.96 0.51
CA HIS A 243 -7.04 13.47 1.73
C HIS A 243 -8.06 13.32 2.87
N ALA A 244 -8.86 14.38 3.10
CA ALA A 244 -9.79 14.41 4.23
C ALA A 244 -10.99 13.46 4.08
N ARG A 245 -11.49 13.26 2.85
CA ARG A 245 -12.79 12.62 2.60
C ARG A 245 -12.74 11.43 1.63
N GLY A 246 -11.60 11.20 0.99
CA GLY A 246 -11.45 10.25 -0.10
C GLY A 246 -11.98 10.79 -1.44
N TYR A 247 -11.33 10.39 -2.52
CA TYR A 247 -11.69 10.82 -3.87
C TYR A 247 -13.17 10.59 -4.24
N PRO A 248 -13.81 9.44 -3.95
CA PRO A 248 -15.20 9.20 -4.33
C PRO A 248 -16.19 10.22 -3.74
N ASN A 249 -15.91 10.71 -2.54
CA ASN A 249 -16.81 11.54 -1.74
C ASN A 249 -16.62 13.06 -1.96
N VAL A 250 -15.84 13.45 -2.96
CA VAL A 250 -15.55 14.87 -3.26
C VAL A 250 -16.09 15.20 -4.64
N SER A 251 -16.83 16.29 -4.77
CA SER A 251 -17.36 16.82 -6.04
C SER A 251 -16.48 17.93 -6.62
N VAL A 252 -16.66 18.23 -7.91
CA VAL A 252 -15.98 19.37 -8.57
C VAL A 252 -16.47 20.69 -8.01
N GLU A 253 -17.74 20.76 -7.62
CA GLU A 253 -18.36 21.93 -6.99
C GLU A 253 -17.72 22.27 -5.66
N GLU A 254 -17.45 21.28 -4.82
CA GLU A 254 -16.77 21.47 -3.54
C GLU A 254 -15.33 21.95 -3.72
N ILE A 255 -14.61 21.40 -4.70
CA ILE A 255 -13.25 21.84 -5.03
C ILE A 255 -13.27 23.31 -5.50
N ALA A 256 -14.22 23.66 -6.39
CA ALA A 256 -14.38 25.02 -6.87
C ALA A 256 -14.64 26.02 -5.72
N THR A 257 -15.59 25.67 -4.86
CA THR A 257 -15.94 26.46 -3.67
C THR A 257 -14.75 26.64 -2.75
N ALA A 258 -14.03 25.56 -2.43
CA ALA A 258 -12.84 25.61 -1.58
C ALA A 258 -11.69 26.47 -2.17
N ALA A 259 -11.62 26.55 -3.52
CA ALA A 259 -10.65 27.41 -4.23
C ALA A 259 -11.16 28.86 -4.45
N GLY A 260 -12.30 29.23 -3.86
CA GLY A 260 -12.87 30.56 -4.01
C GLY A 260 -13.36 30.87 -5.43
N LEU A 261 -13.87 29.84 -6.16
CA LEU A 261 -14.53 30.04 -7.45
C LEU A 261 -16.04 30.11 -7.26
N SER A 262 -16.69 31.03 -8.02
CA SER A 262 -18.14 31.25 -7.94
C SER A 262 -18.98 30.13 -8.58
N ALA A 263 -18.38 29.30 -9.43
CA ALA A 263 -19.07 28.22 -10.13
C ALA A 263 -18.12 27.08 -10.50
N ALA A 264 -18.62 25.84 -10.43
CA ALA A 264 -17.90 24.64 -10.85
C ALA A 264 -17.42 24.70 -12.31
N SER A 265 -18.17 25.37 -13.19
CA SER A 265 -17.79 25.56 -14.60
C SER A 265 -16.45 26.29 -14.78
N ALA A 266 -16.01 27.07 -13.79
CA ALA A 266 -14.71 27.74 -13.82
C ALA A 266 -13.52 26.75 -13.67
N VAL A 267 -13.74 25.58 -13.07
CA VAL A 267 -12.72 24.52 -12.97
C VAL A 267 -12.35 24.00 -14.34
N TYR A 268 -13.33 23.86 -15.23
CA TYR A 268 -13.15 23.32 -16.59
C TYR A 268 -12.30 24.20 -17.51
N ARG A 269 -11.94 25.42 -17.08
CA ARG A 269 -10.93 26.25 -17.75
C ARG A 269 -9.51 25.73 -17.54
N PHE A 270 -9.28 24.97 -16.49
CA PHE A 270 -7.97 24.49 -16.07
C PHE A 270 -7.86 22.98 -16.17
N TYR A 271 -8.91 22.25 -15.83
CA TYR A 271 -8.93 20.79 -15.74
C TYR A 271 -10.23 20.22 -16.32
N ARG A 272 -10.14 19.06 -16.97
CA ARG A 272 -11.31 18.39 -17.57
C ARG A 272 -12.28 17.85 -16.53
N GLY A 273 -11.85 17.71 -15.29
CA GLY A 273 -12.65 17.21 -14.18
C GLY A 273 -11.80 16.78 -13.00
N LYS A 274 -12.45 16.13 -12.05
CA LYS A 274 -11.85 15.68 -10.79
C LYS A 274 -10.68 14.70 -10.99
N SER A 275 -10.80 13.78 -11.94
CA SER A 275 -9.74 12.80 -12.24
C SER A 275 -8.52 13.43 -12.89
N ASP A 276 -8.70 14.49 -13.67
CA ASP A 276 -7.60 15.25 -14.27
C ASP A 276 -6.83 16.07 -13.22
N LEU A 277 -7.55 16.65 -12.25
CA LEU A 277 -6.94 17.26 -11.07
C LEU A 277 -6.07 16.29 -10.28
N LEU A 278 -6.59 15.08 -10.04
CA LEU A 278 -5.84 14.03 -9.35
C LEU A 278 -4.58 13.61 -10.14
N ALA A 279 -4.72 13.41 -11.46
CA ALA A 279 -3.60 13.07 -12.33
C ALA A 279 -2.54 14.17 -12.35
N ALA A 280 -2.93 15.45 -12.40
CA ALA A 280 -2.02 16.59 -12.37
C ALA A 280 -1.24 16.68 -11.04
N ALA A 281 -1.92 16.44 -9.90
CA ALA A 281 -1.27 16.37 -8.59
C ALA A 281 -0.24 15.24 -8.53
N PHE A 282 -0.59 14.05 -9.02
CA PHE A 282 0.31 12.90 -9.02
C PHE A 282 1.49 13.06 -9.97
N ARG A 283 1.27 13.69 -11.13
CA ARG A 283 2.36 13.99 -12.06
C ARG A 283 3.38 14.92 -11.40
N ARG A 284 2.91 15.98 -10.71
CA ARG A 284 3.78 16.91 -9.95
C ARG A 284 4.60 16.17 -8.87
N ALA A 285 3.98 15.26 -8.12
CA ALA A 285 4.67 14.48 -7.11
C ALA A 285 5.72 13.54 -7.74
N ALA A 286 5.37 12.86 -8.83
CA ALA A 286 6.27 11.95 -9.56
C ALA A 286 7.46 12.70 -10.17
N ASP A 287 7.21 13.84 -10.81
CA ASP A 287 8.25 14.70 -11.41
C ASP A 287 9.23 15.23 -10.36
N ARG A 288 8.73 15.60 -9.17
CA ARG A 288 9.60 16.02 -8.05
C ARG A 288 10.54 14.92 -7.62
N VAL A 289 10.03 13.69 -7.44
CA VAL A 289 10.86 12.55 -7.01
C VAL A 289 11.86 12.14 -8.08
N SER A 290 11.42 12.03 -9.35
CA SER A 290 12.29 11.64 -10.44
C SER A 290 13.31 12.73 -10.81
N GLY A 291 12.90 13.99 -10.77
CA GLY A 291 13.75 15.13 -11.07
C GLY A 291 14.85 15.41 -10.06
N ALA A 292 14.75 14.85 -8.86
CA ALA A 292 15.76 15.00 -7.82
C ALA A 292 17.03 14.17 -8.06
N VAL A 293 16.94 13.05 -8.78
CA VAL A 293 18.04 12.09 -8.91
C VAL A 293 19.25 12.67 -9.67
N GLY A 294 19.04 13.25 -10.84
CA GLY A 294 20.11 13.82 -11.64
C GLY A 294 20.93 14.88 -10.90
N PRO A 295 20.30 15.93 -10.33
CA PRO A 295 21.00 16.93 -9.52
C PRO A 295 21.71 16.35 -8.29
N ALA A 296 21.10 15.39 -7.57
CA ALA A 296 21.73 14.77 -6.43
C ALA A 296 23.01 14.03 -6.83
N VAL A 297 22.96 13.20 -7.88
CA VAL A 297 24.14 12.49 -8.38
C VAL A 297 25.23 13.44 -8.88
N ALA A 298 24.85 14.52 -9.57
CA ALA A 298 25.79 15.48 -10.12
C ALA A 298 26.52 16.31 -9.04
N ALA A 299 25.88 16.52 -7.88
CA ALA A 299 26.42 17.32 -6.78
C ALA A 299 27.17 16.47 -5.73
N SER A 300 27.09 15.15 -5.80
CA SER A 300 27.65 14.24 -4.81
C SER A 300 29.02 13.72 -5.19
N THR A 301 29.80 13.33 -4.20
CA THR A 301 31.15 12.78 -4.38
C THR A 301 31.15 11.31 -4.78
N ASP A 302 30.11 10.57 -4.34
CA ASP A 302 29.93 9.14 -4.61
C ASP A 302 28.43 8.73 -4.49
N SER A 303 28.14 7.47 -4.72
CA SER A 303 26.77 6.93 -4.65
C SER A 303 26.19 6.97 -3.25
N ALA A 304 27.00 6.89 -2.20
CA ALA A 304 26.52 6.98 -0.81
C ALA A 304 26.05 8.41 -0.50
N ASP A 305 26.84 9.43 -0.85
CA ASP A 305 26.52 10.83 -0.68
C ASP A 305 25.28 11.23 -1.51
N ALA A 306 25.16 10.71 -2.74
CA ALA A 306 23.97 10.88 -3.58
C ALA A 306 22.72 10.28 -2.92
N LEU A 307 22.82 9.07 -2.39
CA LEU A 307 21.72 8.38 -1.72
C LEU A 307 21.29 9.12 -0.43
N GLU A 308 22.22 9.60 0.37
CA GLU A 308 21.95 10.45 1.55
C GLU A 308 21.23 11.74 1.18
N THR A 309 21.64 12.37 0.10
CA THR A 309 21.01 13.59 -0.41
C THR A 309 19.58 13.33 -0.87
N LEU A 310 19.36 12.22 -1.59
CA LEU A 310 18.03 11.80 -2.04
C LEU A 310 17.12 11.45 -0.87
N ILE A 311 17.61 10.76 0.17
CA ILE A 311 16.83 10.45 1.38
C ILE A 311 16.32 11.75 2.00
N ARG A 312 17.22 12.74 2.24
CA ARG A 312 16.83 14.03 2.82
C ARG A 312 15.78 14.76 1.98
N GLN A 313 15.96 14.81 0.65
CA GLN A 313 15.04 15.49 -0.26
C GLN A 313 13.68 14.78 -0.34
N TYR A 314 13.68 13.44 -0.38
CA TYR A 314 12.44 12.66 -0.43
C TYR A 314 11.62 12.81 0.85
N VAL A 315 12.25 12.71 2.02
CA VAL A 315 11.59 12.90 3.31
C VAL A 315 11.07 14.34 3.44
N ALA A 316 11.91 15.35 3.19
CA ALA A 316 11.51 16.74 3.27
C ALA A 316 10.32 17.05 2.34
N GLY A 317 10.36 16.59 1.09
CA GLY A 317 9.27 16.78 0.13
C GLY A 317 7.99 16.04 0.52
N SER A 318 8.10 14.82 1.06
CA SER A 318 6.95 14.04 1.52
C SER A 318 6.30 14.66 2.74
N PHE A 319 7.07 15.24 3.64
CA PHE A 319 6.57 15.92 4.83
C PHE A 319 6.00 17.32 4.54
N ALA A 320 6.54 18.04 3.56
CA ALA A 320 5.98 19.30 3.10
C ALA A 320 4.60 19.13 2.43
N GLU A 321 4.37 17.98 1.77
CA GLU A 321 3.13 17.67 1.06
C GLU A 321 2.50 16.35 1.52
N ARG A 322 2.35 16.16 2.84
CA ARG A 322 1.84 14.92 3.44
C ARG A 322 0.50 14.48 2.85
N ALA A 323 -0.43 15.42 2.66
CA ALA A 323 -1.73 15.12 2.07
C ALA A 323 -1.58 14.51 0.67
N LEU A 324 -0.73 15.10 -0.18
CA LEU A 324 -0.47 14.58 -1.53
C LEU A 324 0.23 13.21 -1.47
N THR A 325 1.21 13.05 -0.59
CA THR A 325 1.93 11.80 -0.40
C THR A 325 0.96 10.68 -0.01
N PHE A 326 0.04 10.91 0.92
CA PHE A 326 -0.98 9.94 1.31
C PHE A 326 -1.98 9.66 0.17
N VAL A 327 -2.51 10.69 -0.48
CA VAL A 327 -3.48 10.56 -1.59
C VAL A 327 -2.88 9.78 -2.76
N TYR A 328 -1.57 9.92 -3.01
CA TYR A 328 -0.88 9.15 -4.06
C TYR A 328 -1.00 7.64 -3.85
N TYR A 329 -0.88 7.16 -2.61
CA TYR A 329 -1.00 5.73 -2.30
C TYR A 329 -2.46 5.24 -2.24
N THR A 330 -3.38 6.10 -1.84
CA THR A 330 -4.77 5.70 -1.58
C THR A 330 -5.70 5.86 -2.78
N GLU A 331 -5.43 6.80 -3.71
CA GLU A 331 -6.36 7.16 -4.78
C GLU A 331 -5.85 6.86 -6.18
N PHE A 332 -4.73 6.14 -6.30
CA PHE A 332 -4.08 5.89 -7.59
C PHE A 332 -5.00 5.21 -8.63
N GLN A 333 -5.93 4.35 -8.18
CA GLN A 333 -6.91 3.68 -9.04
C GLN A 333 -7.88 4.64 -9.74
N HIS A 334 -8.09 5.84 -9.20
CA HIS A 334 -9.01 6.84 -9.76
C HIS A 334 -8.38 7.73 -10.84
N VAL A 335 -7.08 7.61 -11.05
CA VAL A 335 -6.37 8.27 -12.16
C VAL A 335 -6.79 7.63 -13.50
N PRO A 336 -6.98 8.42 -14.58
CA PRO A 336 -7.28 7.87 -15.91
C PRO A 336 -6.25 6.81 -16.35
N ALA A 337 -6.68 5.79 -17.06
CA ALA A 337 -5.85 4.60 -17.37
C ALA A 337 -4.55 4.96 -18.12
N GLU A 338 -4.63 5.92 -19.06
CA GLU A 338 -3.46 6.39 -19.82
C GLU A 338 -2.43 7.05 -18.88
N GLU A 339 -2.88 7.93 -18.00
CA GLU A 339 -2.05 8.62 -17.02
C GLU A 339 -1.45 7.66 -16.00
N ARG A 340 -2.21 6.64 -15.56
CA ARG A 340 -1.69 5.60 -14.67
C ARG A 340 -0.49 4.87 -15.28
N THR A 341 -0.52 4.62 -16.59
CA THR A 341 0.60 3.97 -17.29
C THR A 341 1.84 4.85 -17.28
N VAL A 342 1.69 6.14 -17.54
CA VAL A 342 2.78 7.13 -17.49
C VAL A 342 3.37 7.22 -16.09
N LEU A 343 2.51 7.40 -15.07
CA LEU A 343 2.93 7.54 -13.67
C LEU A 343 3.65 6.28 -13.15
N ARG A 344 3.12 5.08 -13.48
CA ARG A 344 3.80 3.82 -13.15
C ARG A 344 5.17 3.70 -13.79
N ASN A 345 5.32 4.17 -15.01
CA ASN A 345 6.62 4.14 -15.69
C ASN A 345 7.62 5.11 -15.04
N ILE A 346 7.20 6.33 -14.69
CA ILE A 346 8.04 7.30 -13.96
C ILE A 346 8.46 6.70 -12.60
N GLN A 347 7.50 6.14 -11.84
CA GLN A 347 7.79 5.50 -10.56
C GLN A 347 8.78 4.33 -10.70
N ARG A 348 8.58 3.48 -11.70
CA ARG A 348 9.49 2.36 -11.98
C ARG A 348 10.91 2.83 -12.25
N LEU A 349 11.07 3.85 -13.10
CA LEU A 349 12.38 4.42 -13.43
C LEU A 349 13.04 5.04 -12.19
N SER A 350 12.30 5.80 -11.39
CA SER A 350 12.82 6.37 -10.13
C SER A 350 13.29 5.27 -9.17
N VAL A 351 12.51 4.21 -9.00
CA VAL A 351 12.92 3.06 -8.16
C VAL A 351 14.17 2.37 -8.71
N GLU A 352 14.32 2.25 -10.02
CA GLU A 352 15.52 1.68 -10.66
C GLU A 352 16.79 2.54 -10.42
N GLU A 353 16.65 3.87 -10.49
CA GLU A 353 17.76 4.80 -10.22
C GLU A 353 18.20 4.75 -8.74
N TRP A 354 17.25 4.79 -7.82
CA TRP A 354 17.55 4.61 -6.39
C TRP A 354 18.17 3.24 -6.12
N ALA A 355 17.63 2.17 -6.70
CA ALA A 355 18.14 0.82 -6.54
C ALA A 355 19.58 0.66 -7.08
N ARG A 356 19.96 1.43 -8.10
CA ARG A 356 21.34 1.48 -8.60
C ARG A 356 22.27 2.03 -7.52
N LEU A 357 21.93 3.18 -6.92
CA LEU A 357 22.73 3.78 -5.84
C LEU A 357 22.84 2.84 -4.63
N VAL A 358 21.72 2.20 -4.25
CA VAL A 358 21.74 1.20 -3.16
C VAL A 358 22.67 0.03 -3.51
N ARG A 359 22.70 -0.44 -4.75
CA ARG A 359 23.58 -1.54 -5.16
C ARG A 359 25.05 -1.14 -5.15
N ASP A 360 25.37 0.11 -5.49
CA ASP A 360 26.74 0.61 -5.42
C ASP A 360 27.25 0.65 -3.98
N VAL A 361 26.38 0.96 -3.02
CA VAL A 361 26.66 0.97 -1.58
C VAL A 361 26.62 -0.44 -0.98
N ARG A 362 25.77 -1.32 -1.53
CA ARG A 362 25.55 -2.69 -1.05
C ARG A 362 25.72 -3.70 -2.19
N PRO A 363 26.95 -3.94 -2.65
CA PRO A 363 27.24 -4.77 -3.83
C PRO A 363 26.87 -6.25 -3.63
N GLU A 364 26.64 -6.69 -2.41
CA GLU A 364 26.16 -8.04 -2.09
C GLU A 364 24.71 -8.29 -2.49
N LEU A 365 23.92 -7.24 -2.76
CA LEU A 365 22.52 -7.34 -3.11
C LEU A 365 22.30 -7.37 -4.64
N SER A 366 21.38 -8.19 -5.08
CA SER A 366 20.91 -8.19 -6.46
C SER A 366 20.03 -6.97 -6.78
N SER A 367 19.89 -6.62 -8.06
CA SER A 367 19.01 -5.52 -8.50
C SER A 367 17.54 -5.70 -8.08
N ALA A 368 17.05 -6.93 -7.94
CA ALA A 368 15.70 -7.19 -7.48
C ALA A 368 15.56 -6.94 -5.97
N GLU A 369 16.58 -7.29 -5.18
CA GLU A 369 16.63 -7.04 -3.74
C GLU A 369 16.74 -5.54 -3.42
N THR A 370 17.58 -4.80 -4.17
CA THR A 370 17.70 -3.35 -3.95
C THR A 370 16.41 -2.61 -4.30
N ARG A 371 15.71 -2.96 -5.40
CA ARG A 371 14.37 -2.41 -5.69
C ARG A 371 13.37 -2.69 -4.58
N PHE A 372 13.40 -3.89 -4.02
CA PHE A 372 12.52 -4.27 -2.92
C PHE A 372 12.75 -3.39 -1.69
N LEU A 373 14.01 -3.15 -1.32
CA LEU A 373 14.35 -2.28 -0.19
C LEU A 373 13.97 -0.81 -0.44
N VAL A 374 14.10 -0.31 -1.68
CA VAL A 374 13.63 1.05 -2.04
C VAL A 374 12.13 1.19 -1.81
N HIS A 375 11.32 0.19 -2.22
CA HIS A 375 9.89 0.21 -1.94
C HIS A 375 9.60 0.20 -0.44
N ALA A 376 10.30 -0.60 0.35
CA ALA A 376 10.15 -0.64 1.80
C ALA A 376 10.49 0.71 2.45
N ALA A 377 11.56 1.36 2.00
CA ALA A 377 11.98 2.66 2.47
C ALA A 377 10.96 3.77 2.14
N PHE A 378 10.41 3.77 0.93
CA PHE A 378 9.37 4.72 0.54
C PHE A 378 8.07 4.54 1.34
N ALA A 379 7.62 3.30 1.54
CA ALA A 379 6.44 3.00 2.35
C ALA A 379 6.60 3.50 3.79
N GLN A 380 7.79 3.35 4.37
CA GLN A 380 8.10 3.79 5.72
C GLN A 380 7.90 5.30 5.92
N VAL A 381 8.30 6.12 4.94
CA VAL A 381 8.12 7.58 5.02
C VAL A 381 6.65 7.96 5.07
N VAL A 382 5.81 7.29 4.28
CA VAL A 382 4.36 7.52 4.26
C VAL A 382 3.71 7.10 5.57
N ASP A 383 4.02 5.93 6.07
CA ASP A 383 3.41 5.40 7.30
C ASP A 383 3.85 6.19 8.54
N LEU A 384 5.11 6.56 8.65
CA LEU A 384 5.61 7.40 9.74
C LEU A 384 4.99 8.80 9.68
N GLY A 385 4.93 9.41 8.47
CA GLY A 385 4.27 10.69 8.28
C GLY A 385 2.80 10.68 8.68
N ARG A 386 2.09 9.56 8.48
CA ARG A 386 0.69 9.36 8.89
C ARG A 386 0.54 9.07 10.38
N ALA A 387 1.40 8.20 10.92
CA ALA A 387 1.26 7.74 12.31
C ALA A 387 1.63 8.80 13.34
N PHE A 388 2.53 9.70 12.98
CA PHE A 388 3.05 10.72 13.89
C PHE A 388 2.65 12.14 13.50
N ASP A 389 2.16 12.37 12.30
CA ASP A 389 1.70 13.66 11.77
C ASP A 389 2.51 14.87 12.32
N THR A 390 1.97 15.61 13.28
CA THR A 390 2.64 16.75 13.96
C THR A 390 3.43 16.34 15.20
N ASP A 391 3.41 15.05 15.60
CA ASP A 391 4.15 14.55 16.76
C ASP A 391 5.66 14.58 16.45
N PRO A 392 6.48 15.30 17.26
CA PRO A 392 7.93 15.37 17.10
C PRO A 392 8.65 14.00 17.05
N ALA A 393 8.02 12.97 17.60
CA ALA A 393 8.53 11.59 17.56
C ALA A 393 8.76 11.10 16.12
N GLY A 394 7.97 11.55 15.17
CA GLY A 394 8.10 11.26 13.73
C GLY A 394 8.76 12.39 12.94
N SER A 395 9.69 13.14 13.52
CA SER A 395 10.36 14.24 12.82
C SER A 395 11.07 13.80 11.53
N PRO A 396 11.20 14.66 10.51
CA PRO A 396 11.89 14.31 9.26
C PRO A 396 13.30 13.76 9.46
N GLU A 397 14.05 14.30 10.43
CA GLU A 397 15.39 13.83 10.75
C GLU A 397 15.40 12.36 11.19
N ARG A 398 14.50 12.01 12.11
CA ARG A 398 14.35 10.63 12.60
C ARG A 398 13.92 9.68 11.47
N VAL A 399 13.02 10.13 10.60
CA VAL A 399 12.58 9.36 9.44
C VAL A 399 13.70 9.14 8.43
N CYS A 400 14.58 10.13 8.21
CA CYS A 400 15.78 9.96 7.39
C CYS A 400 16.69 8.84 7.92
N LEU A 401 16.92 8.77 9.24
CA LEU A 401 17.74 7.71 9.85
C LEU A 401 17.11 6.33 9.67
N LEU A 402 15.79 6.23 9.82
CA LEU A 402 15.08 4.97 9.65
C LEU A 402 15.06 4.52 8.19
N MET A 403 14.91 5.45 7.25
CA MET A 403 15.01 5.17 5.81
C MET A 403 16.43 4.72 5.45
N ARG A 404 17.45 5.38 6.04
CA ARG A 404 18.85 5.02 5.89
C ARG A 404 19.13 3.59 6.38
N ALA A 405 18.58 3.20 7.52
CA ALA A 405 18.75 1.85 8.07
C ALA A 405 18.29 0.76 7.09
N ILE A 406 17.21 1.00 6.33
CA ILE A 406 16.75 0.06 5.28
C ILE A 406 17.73 0.03 4.10
N LEU A 407 18.15 1.20 3.61
CA LEU A 407 18.86 1.32 2.34
C LEU A 407 20.37 1.00 2.49
N PHE A 408 20.99 1.40 3.58
CA PHE A 408 22.40 1.11 3.87
C PHE A 408 22.59 -0.21 4.64
N GLY A 409 21.58 -0.67 5.37
CA GLY A 409 21.63 -1.93 6.11
C GLY A 409 22.36 -1.85 7.46
N SER A 410 22.57 -0.62 7.96
CA SER A 410 23.30 -0.35 9.23
C SER A 410 22.65 0.81 9.97
#